data_706b492c396754601424ab66a8f0ed99
#
_entry.id   706b492c396754601424ab66a8f0ed99
#
_cell.length_a   1.000
_cell.length_b   1.000
_cell.length_c   1.000
_cell.angle_alpha   90.00
_cell.angle_beta   90.00
_cell.angle_gamma   90.00
#
_symmetry.space_group_name_H-M   'P 1'
#
loop_
_entity.id
_entity.type
_entity.pdbx_description
1 polymer ?
#
loop_
_entity_poly.entity_id
_entity_poly.type
_entity_poly.pdbx_seq_one_letter_code
_entity_poly.pdbx_strand_id
1 'polypeptide(L)'
;MRSRRRSPEGGVQAEKQQRYVQLIGQGITNSQACRIVGINRKTGNRWRYGRSVANAAGEILHYAPVKIVPAKPRSLRYLSEDERVMIADLLAAGDGARAIGRELGRAGSTISREIRRNRDKDGRYRPHHAEQAAGARAGKARKRRIACDAVLADAVCELLRKRWSPEQVAHELRELFAGERARWLCPESIYQAIYDPETDVSRPARRRRRRRRLTGLQRRGRLTAMRMIDERPAEAADRAQAGHWEGDLIMGAGNRTAIGTLVERSTRFLILLAFPDAVGSAEAVREAISTALERLPEGLRRTLTWDQGKELALHQQVATATGAGVFFCEAHSPWQRGSNENMNGLLRDYFPKGTDLMHTVQDITRVAAEMNERPRKTLGWQRPADLFSAAIAAC
;
A
#
# COMPACT_ATOMS: atom_id res chain seq x y z
N MET A 1 -29.62 45.41 18.17
CA MET A 1 -29.07 44.05 17.88
C MET A 1 -30.11 43.02 18.24
N ARG A 2 -30.83 42.45 17.27
CA ARG A 2 -31.82 41.37 17.50
C ARG A 2 -31.14 40.03 17.26
N SER A 3 -30.98 39.26 18.33
CA SER A 3 -30.46 37.89 18.30
C SER A 3 -31.41 36.98 17.45
N ARG A 4 -30.91 36.47 16.33
CA ARG A 4 -31.64 35.44 15.58
C ARG A 4 -31.68 34.14 16.42
N ARG A 5 -32.79 33.85 17.04
CA ARG A 5 -33.10 32.52 17.62
C ARG A 5 -32.99 31.50 16.49
N ARG A 6 -32.08 30.52 16.62
CA ARG A 6 -32.03 29.31 15.77
C ARG A 6 -33.35 28.54 16.02
N SER A 7 -34.17 28.40 14.99
CA SER A 7 -35.41 27.63 15.04
C SER A 7 -35.09 26.12 15.21
N PRO A 8 -35.94 25.39 15.94
CA PRO A 8 -35.83 23.92 16.10
C PRO A 8 -36.02 23.12 14.78
N GLU A 9 -36.42 23.79 13.71
CA GLU A 9 -36.74 23.19 12.40
C GLU A 9 -35.53 22.58 11.64
N GLY A 10 -34.31 22.90 12.02
CA GLY A 10 -33.11 22.39 11.35
C GLY A 10 -32.91 20.87 11.49
N GLY A 11 -33.35 20.28 12.61
CA GLY A 11 -33.24 18.85 12.88
C GLY A 11 -34.20 18.02 12.04
N VAL A 12 -35.48 18.45 12.01
CA VAL A 12 -36.55 17.75 11.28
C VAL A 12 -36.29 17.76 9.75
N GLN A 13 -35.68 18.83 9.23
CA GLN A 13 -35.38 18.92 7.80
C GLN A 13 -34.19 18.05 7.41
N ALA A 14 -33.20 17.90 8.29
CA ALA A 14 -32.08 17.00 8.11
C ALA A 14 -32.50 15.52 8.11
N GLU A 15 -33.39 15.11 9.01
CA GLU A 15 -33.92 13.76 9.05
C GLU A 15 -34.75 13.44 7.78
N LYS A 16 -35.61 14.37 7.34
CA LYS A 16 -36.34 14.23 6.09
C LYS A 16 -35.40 14.11 4.87
N GLN A 17 -34.33 14.86 4.85
CA GLN A 17 -33.35 14.79 3.78
C GLN A 17 -32.61 13.44 3.78
N GLN A 18 -32.20 12.93 4.92
CA GLN A 18 -31.58 11.61 5.04
C GLN A 18 -32.51 10.50 4.58
N ARG A 19 -33.78 10.55 5.01
CA ARG A 19 -34.80 9.58 4.60
C ARG A 19 -35.08 9.63 3.09
N TYR A 20 -35.13 10.81 2.51
CA TYR A 20 -35.27 11.00 1.06
C TYR A 20 -34.09 10.38 0.30
N VAL A 21 -32.82 10.63 0.73
CA VAL A 21 -31.63 10.08 0.12
C VAL A 21 -31.63 8.55 0.16
N GLN A 22 -32.03 7.97 1.28
CA GLN A 22 -32.14 6.52 1.44
C GLN A 22 -33.16 5.92 0.44
N LEU A 23 -34.35 6.51 0.31
CA LEU A 23 -35.40 6.05 -0.61
C LEU A 23 -34.96 6.14 -2.08
N ILE A 24 -34.33 7.23 -2.47
CA ILE A 24 -33.75 7.37 -3.83
C ILE A 24 -32.61 6.37 -4.07
N GLY A 25 -31.78 6.12 -3.07
CA GLY A 25 -30.71 5.10 -3.14
C GLY A 25 -31.23 3.67 -3.30
N GLN A 26 -32.46 3.41 -2.85
CA GLN A 26 -33.20 2.15 -3.05
C GLN A 26 -33.89 2.06 -4.42
N GLY A 27 -33.74 3.06 -5.28
CA GLY A 27 -34.37 3.08 -6.62
C GLY A 27 -35.78 3.64 -6.66
N ILE A 28 -36.32 4.14 -5.53
CA ILE A 28 -37.67 4.74 -5.47
C ILE A 28 -37.65 6.06 -6.25
N THR A 29 -38.71 6.30 -7.01
CA THR A 29 -38.85 7.53 -7.83
C THR A 29 -38.94 8.79 -6.97
N ASN A 30 -38.44 9.93 -7.49
CA ASN A 30 -38.50 11.22 -6.78
C ASN A 30 -39.90 11.55 -6.26
N SER A 31 -40.94 11.30 -7.06
CA SER A 31 -42.31 11.58 -6.69
C SER A 31 -42.82 10.72 -5.53
N GLN A 32 -42.47 9.45 -5.53
CA GLN A 32 -42.80 8.51 -4.44
C GLN A 32 -42.00 8.82 -3.17
N ALA A 33 -40.71 9.05 -3.26
CA ALA A 33 -39.84 9.40 -2.13
C ALA A 33 -40.34 10.71 -1.46
N CYS A 34 -40.70 11.73 -2.24
CA CYS A 34 -41.24 12.98 -1.71
C CYS A 34 -42.56 12.77 -0.98
N ARG A 35 -43.44 11.90 -1.49
CA ARG A 35 -44.73 11.56 -0.86
C ARG A 35 -44.49 10.83 0.47
N ILE A 36 -43.61 9.85 0.50
CA ILE A 36 -43.30 9.07 1.71
C ILE A 36 -42.71 9.96 2.81
N VAL A 37 -41.81 10.88 2.44
CA VAL A 37 -41.09 11.76 3.38
C VAL A 37 -41.95 12.99 3.78
N GLY A 38 -43.05 13.24 3.09
CA GLY A 38 -43.89 14.41 3.34
C GLY A 38 -43.20 15.73 2.96
N ILE A 39 -42.56 15.78 1.78
CA ILE A 39 -41.92 16.99 1.23
C ILE A 39 -42.49 17.33 -0.15
N ASN A 40 -42.35 18.59 -0.53
CA ASN A 40 -42.77 19.02 -1.87
C ASN A 40 -41.77 18.46 -2.92
N ARG A 41 -42.32 18.10 -4.11
CA ARG A 41 -41.49 17.59 -5.23
C ARG A 41 -40.40 18.57 -5.68
N LYS A 42 -40.64 19.89 -5.58
CA LYS A 42 -39.59 20.91 -5.83
C LYS A 42 -38.44 20.80 -4.84
N THR A 43 -38.71 20.48 -3.58
CA THR A 43 -37.69 20.27 -2.54
C THR A 43 -36.86 19.02 -2.85
N GLY A 44 -37.51 17.91 -3.24
CA GLY A 44 -36.80 16.69 -3.67
C GLY A 44 -35.89 16.92 -4.88
N ASN A 45 -36.38 17.65 -5.88
CA ASN A 45 -35.56 18.02 -7.05
C ASN A 45 -34.36 18.92 -6.67
N ARG A 46 -34.55 19.87 -5.75
CA ARG A 46 -33.45 20.71 -5.24
C ARG A 46 -32.37 19.88 -4.53
N TRP A 47 -32.77 18.89 -3.76
CA TRP A 47 -31.85 17.98 -3.11
C TRP A 47 -31.13 17.09 -4.11
N ARG A 48 -31.85 16.60 -5.14
CA ARG A 48 -31.26 15.68 -6.14
C ARG A 48 -30.29 16.34 -7.12
N TYR A 49 -30.62 17.58 -7.55
CA TYR A 49 -29.86 18.26 -8.63
C TYR A 49 -29.13 19.51 -8.16
N GLY A 50 -29.28 19.87 -6.89
CA GLY A 50 -28.76 21.14 -6.40
C GLY A 50 -29.60 22.33 -6.83
N ARG A 51 -29.20 23.53 -6.49
CA ARG A 51 -29.82 24.80 -6.94
C ARG A 51 -28.82 25.94 -6.87
N SER A 52 -29.06 26.94 -7.70
CA SER A 52 -28.38 28.24 -7.59
C SER A 52 -29.43 29.31 -7.25
N VAL A 53 -29.10 30.19 -6.33
CA VAL A 53 -29.99 31.26 -5.87
C VAL A 53 -29.18 32.56 -5.78
N ALA A 54 -29.66 33.64 -6.36
CA ALA A 54 -29.10 34.97 -6.13
C ALA A 54 -29.49 35.45 -4.74
N ASN A 55 -28.52 35.94 -3.97
CA ASN A 55 -28.81 36.60 -2.69
C ASN A 55 -29.24 38.07 -2.93
N ALA A 56 -29.61 38.77 -1.86
CA ALA A 56 -30.05 40.18 -1.95
C ALA A 56 -28.92 41.14 -2.46
N ALA A 57 -27.67 40.70 -2.48
CA ALA A 57 -26.50 41.45 -3.00
C ALA A 57 -26.18 41.09 -4.45
N GLY A 58 -27.00 40.24 -5.11
CA GLY A 58 -26.76 39.80 -6.50
C GLY A 58 -25.76 38.67 -6.67
N GLU A 59 -25.16 38.14 -5.60
CA GLU A 59 -24.21 37.02 -5.68
C GLU A 59 -24.97 35.68 -5.85
N ILE A 60 -24.46 34.82 -6.70
CA ILE A 60 -25.07 33.50 -6.96
C ILE A 60 -24.51 32.48 -5.97
N LEU A 61 -25.35 32.04 -5.05
CA LEU A 61 -25.05 30.96 -4.12
C LEU A 61 -25.41 29.60 -4.76
N HIS A 62 -24.43 28.70 -4.85
CA HIS A 62 -24.59 27.35 -5.36
C HIS A 62 -24.77 26.34 -4.23
N TYR A 63 -25.90 25.67 -4.18
CA TYR A 63 -26.17 24.53 -3.28
C TYR A 63 -25.95 23.23 -4.04
N ALA A 64 -24.91 22.49 -3.66
CA ALA A 64 -24.58 21.21 -4.29
C ALA A 64 -25.71 20.18 -4.12
N PRO A 65 -25.87 19.24 -5.06
CA PRO A 65 -26.78 18.11 -4.91
C PRO A 65 -26.34 17.21 -3.76
N VAL A 66 -27.32 16.61 -3.09
CA VAL A 66 -27.05 15.63 -2.03
C VAL A 66 -26.47 14.36 -2.66
N LYS A 67 -25.36 13.86 -2.13
CA LYS A 67 -24.75 12.62 -2.61
C LYS A 67 -25.70 11.44 -2.35
N ILE A 68 -26.30 10.91 -3.41
CA ILE A 68 -27.10 9.70 -3.38
C ILE A 68 -26.12 8.54 -3.58
N VAL A 69 -25.84 7.83 -2.50
CA VAL A 69 -25.04 6.59 -2.57
C VAL A 69 -26.05 5.45 -2.76
N PRO A 70 -26.03 4.72 -3.89
CA PRO A 70 -26.91 3.57 -4.06
C PRO A 70 -26.61 2.59 -2.91
N ALA A 71 -27.68 2.08 -2.30
CA ALA A 71 -27.55 1.06 -1.26
C ALA A 71 -26.80 -0.12 -1.86
N LYS A 72 -25.60 -0.44 -1.33
CA LYS A 72 -24.87 -1.64 -1.74
C LYS A 72 -25.80 -2.85 -1.50
N PRO A 73 -26.06 -3.67 -2.52
CA PRO A 73 -26.82 -4.89 -2.33
C PRO A 73 -26.14 -5.71 -1.22
N ARG A 74 -26.91 -6.10 -0.22
CA ARG A 74 -26.39 -6.94 0.84
C ARG A 74 -25.93 -8.26 0.23
N SER A 75 -24.76 -8.73 0.68
CA SER A 75 -24.26 -10.04 0.26
C SER A 75 -25.32 -11.12 0.55
N LEU A 76 -25.52 -12.04 -0.39
CA LEU A 76 -26.41 -13.21 -0.25
C LEU A 76 -26.09 -14.08 1.00
N ARG A 77 -24.97 -13.83 1.65
CA ARG A 77 -24.60 -14.44 2.94
C ARG A 77 -25.55 -14.05 4.09
N TYR A 78 -26.18 -12.88 4.01
CA TYR A 78 -27.08 -12.37 5.04
C TYR A 78 -28.53 -12.57 4.64
N LEU A 79 -29.40 -12.76 5.63
CA LEU A 79 -30.84 -12.86 5.39
C LEU A 79 -31.38 -11.53 4.83
N SER A 80 -32.19 -11.61 3.80
CA SER A 80 -32.92 -10.47 3.23
C SER A 80 -34.16 -10.12 4.10
N GLU A 81 -34.78 -9.00 3.83
CA GLU A 81 -36.05 -8.62 4.45
C GLU A 81 -37.17 -9.62 4.09
N ASP A 82 -37.22 -10.03 2.82
CA ASP A 82 -38.19 -11.03 2.34
C ASP A 82 -38.02 -12.38 3.05
N GLU A 83 -36.79 -12.87 3.21
CA GLU A 83 -36.53 -14.10 3.96
C GLU A 83 -36.99 -13.96 5.41
N ARG A 84 -36.84 -12.78 6.03
CA ARG A 84 -37.33 -12.52 7.40
C ARG A 84 -38.86 -12.51 7.48
N VAL A 85 -39.55 -12.02 6.46
CA VAL A 85 -41.01 -12.11 6.36
C VAL A 85 -41.44 -13.58 6.27
N MET A 86 -40.81 -14.37 5.39
CA MET A 86 -41.07 -15.82 5.29
C MET A 86 -40.81 -16.56 6.61
N ILE A 87 -39.75 -16.19 7.33
CA ILE A 87 -39.48 -16.77 8.67
C ILE A 87 -40.64 -16.46 9.64
N ALA A 88 -41.18 -15.26 9.60
CA ALA A 88 -42.30 -14.89 10.47
C ALA A 88 -43.57 -15.69 10.13
N ASP A 89 -43.88 -15.83 8.85
CA ASP A 89 -45.05 -16.55 8.35
C ASP A 89 -44.99 -18.06 8.68
N LEU A 90 -43.84 -18.69 8.44
CA LEU A 90 -43.62 -20.11 8.75
C LEU A 90 -43.59 -20.37 10.28
N LEU A 91 -43.07 -19.44 11.06
CA LEU A 91 -43.15 -19.53 12.53
C LEU A 91 -44.64 -19.43 13.01
N ALA A 92 -45.45 -18.58 12.41
CA ALA A 92 -46.87 -18.47 12.71
C ALA A 92 -47.64 -19.74 12.31
N ALA A 93 -47.19 -20.47 11.26
CA ALA A 93 -47.67 -21.78 10.87
C ALA A 93 -47.24 -22.91 11.81
N GLY A 94 -46.32 -22.65 12.76
CA GLY A 94 -45.86 -23.63 13.71
C GLY A 94 -44.57 -24.36 13.30
N ASP A 95 -43.94 -23.94 12.23
CA ASP A 95 -42.70 -24.58 11.71
C ASP A 95 -41.50 -24.33 12.61
N GLY A 96 -40.70 -25.40 12.78
CA GLY A 96 -39.44 -25.30 13.51
C GLY A 96 -38.27 -24.76 12.65
N ALA A 97 -37.24 -24.22 13.27
CA ALA A 97 -36.10 -23.59 12.60
C ALA A 97 -35.39 -24.47 11.54
N ARG A 98 -35.44 -25.81 11.70
CA ARG A 98 -34.90 -26.74 10.70
C ARG A 98 -35.76 -26.83 9.46
N ALA A 99 -37.10 -26.83 9.60
CA ALA A 99 -38.06 -26.86 8.50
C ALA A 99 -37.97 -25.53 7.72
N ILE A 100 -38.00 -24.41 8.41
CA ILE A 100 -37.82 -23.06 7.83
C ILE A 100 -36.49 -22.96 7.08
N GLY A 101 -35.42 -23.52 7.65
CA GLY A 101 -34.11 -23.52 7.00
C GLY A 101 -34.10 -24.29 5.68
N ARG A 102 -34.81 -25.41 5.60
CA ARG A 102 -34.95 -26.19 4.34
C ARG A 102 -35.72 -25.41 3.30
N GLU A 103 -36.82 -24.77 3.68
CA GLU A 103 -37.68 -23.98 2.77
C GLU A 103 -36.90 -22.79 2.18
N LEU A 104 -36.11 -22.10 2.99
CA LEU A 104 -35.33 -20.95 2.57
C LEU A 104 -33.95 -21.30 1.96
N GLY A 105 -33.59 -22.56 1.86
CA GLY A 105 -32.23 -22.97 1.43
C GLY A 105 -31.13 -22.45 2.37
N ARG A 106 -31.42 -22.29 3.67
CA ARG A 106 -30.51 -21.78 4.69
C ARG A 106 -30.25 -22.82 5.77
N ALA A 107 -29.06 -22.79 6.36
CA ALA A 107 -28.76 -23.66 7.50
C ALA A 107 -29.75 -23.39 8.66
N GLY A 108 -30.35 -24.45 9.25
CA GLY A 108 -31.28 -24.34 10.38
C GLY A 108 -30.66 -23.61 11.60
N SER A 109 -29.32 -23.70 11.78
CA SER A 109 -28.60 -22.95 12.78
C SER A 109 -28.59 -21.42 12.53
N THR A 110 -28.67 -20.99 11.27
CA THR A 110 -28.79 -19.57 10.89
C THR A 110 -30.17 -19.07 11.30
N ILE A 111 -31.22 -19.81 10.97
CA ILE A 111 -32.59 -19.49 11.33
C ILE A 111 -32.78 -19.46 12.86
N SER A 112 -32.32 -20.49 13.54
CA SER A 112 -32.38 -20.55 15.02
C SER A 112 -31.71 -19.35 15.70
N ARG A 113 -30.50 -18.95 15.21
CA ARG A 113 -29.80 -17.77 15.72
C ARG A 113 -30.54 -16.47 15.40
N GLU A 114 -31.12 -16.35 14.20
CA GLU A 114 -31.90 -15.17 13.79
C GLU A 114 -33.14 -15.00 14.70
N ILE A 115 -33.92 -16.07 14.88
CA ILE A 115 -35.10 -16.07 15.73
C ILE A 115 -34.72 -15.71 17.17
N ARG A 116 -33.76 -16.43 17.78
CA ARG A 116 -33.31 -16.19 19.15
C ARG A 116 -32.82 -14.77 19.39
N ARG A 117 -32.15 -14.18 18.40
CA ARG A 117 -31.54 -12.85 18.52
C ARG A 117 -32.53 -11.71 18.38
N ASN A 118 -33.66 -11.95 17.70
CA ASN A 118 -34.59 -10.89 17.29
C ASN A 118 -36.04 -11.11 17.81
N ARG A 119 -36.29 -12.10 18.69
CA ARG A 119 -37.54 -12.19 19.43
C ARG A 119 -37.65 -11.00 20.36
N ASP A 120 -38.87 -10.42 20.44
CA ASP A 120 -39.20 -9.40 21.42
C ASP A 120 -39.39 -9.99 22.82
N LYS A 121 -39.73 -9.14 23.78
CA LYS A 121 -39.95 -9.56 25.18
C LYS A 121 -41.14 -10.52 25.33
N ASP A 122 -42.08 -10.46 24.41
CA ASP A 122 -43.28 -11.31 24.37
C ASP A 122 -43.04 -12.63 23.61
N GLY A 123 -41.81 -12.89 23.21
CA GLY A 123 -41.39 -14.09 22.46
C GLY A 123 -41.76 -14.07 20.98
N ARG A 124 -42.33 -12.98 20.46
CA ARG A 124 -42.75 -12.84 19.06
C ARG A 124 -41.58 -12.42 18.18
N TYR A 125 -41.53 -12.98 16.98
CA TYR A 125 -40.58 -12.58 15.96
C TYR A 125 -41.20 -11.58 14.99
N ARG A 126 -40.64 -10.37 14.88
CA ARG A 126 -41.12 -9.31 14.01
C ARG A 126 -40.10 -9.02 12.90
N PRO A 127 -40.41 -9.29 11.60
CA PRO A 127 -39.40 -9.23 10.52
C PRO A 127 -38.83 -7.83 10.34
N HIS A 128 -39.63 -6.76 10.37
CA HIS A 128 -39.12 -5.39 10.24
C HIS A 128 -38.24 -4.95 11.41
N HIS A 129 -38.58 -5.36 12.63
CA HIS A 129 -37.73 -5.10 13.80
C HIS A 129 -36.39 -5.87 13.69
N ALA A 130 -36.45 -7.12 13.22
CA ALA A 130 -35.25 -7.95 12.97
C ALA A 130 -34.36 -7.34 11.89
N GLU A 131 -34.95 -6.78 10.81
CA GLU A 131 -34.22 -6.08 9.74
C GLU A 131 -33.55 -4.81 10.26
N GLN A 132 -34.26 -3.96 11.00
CA GLN A 132 -33.70 -2.76 11.61
C GLN A 132 -32.56 -3.10 12.59
N ALA A 133 -32.75 -4.10 13.44
CA ALA A 133 -31.75 -4.55 14.38
C ALA A 133 -30.51 -5.16 13.68
N ALA A 134 -30.71 -5.86 12.56
CA ALA A 134 -29.61 -6.36 11.72
C ALA A 134 -28.86 -5.21 11.04
N GLY A 135 -29.56 -4.19 10.56
CA GLY A 135 -28.98 -2.96 10.02
C GLY A 135 -28.14 -2.20 11.05
N ALA A 136 -28.69 -2.00 12.23
CA ALA A 136 -28.00 -1.33 13.33
C ALA A 136 -26.74 -2.10 13.78
N ARG A 137 -26.78 -3.43 13.80
CA ARG A 137 -25.61 -4.26 14.11
C ARG A 137 -24.54 -4.21 13.00
N ALA A 138 -24.97 -4.20 11.73
CA ALA A 138 -24.07 -4.09 10.59
C ALA A 138 -23.40 -2.72 10.51
N GLY A 139 -24.11 -1.67 10.92
CA GLY A 139 -23.58 -0.29 10.97
C GLY A 139 -22.64 0.00 12.14
N LYS A 140 -22.54 -0.89 13.13
CA LYS A 140 -21.57 -0.72 14.22
C LYS A 140 -20.18 -1.01 13.67
N ALA A 141 -19.43 0.06 13.37
CA ALA A 141 -18.03 -0.03 13.04
C ALA A 141 -17.29 -0.75 14.18
N ARG A 142 -16.68 -1.88 13.90
CA ARG A 142 -15.76 -2.50 14.86
C ARG A 142 -14.56 -1.57 15.01
N LYS A 143 -14.28 -1.14 16.23
CA LYS A 143 -13.04 -0.42 16.53
C LYS A 143 -11.88 -1.23 15.98
N ARG A 144 -11.02 -0.62 15.21
CA ARG A 144 -9.84 -1.28 14.64
C ARG A 144 -8.88 -1.64 15.77
N ARG A 145 -8.29 -2.83 15.73
CA ARG A 145 -7.32 -3.28 16.76
C ARG A 145 -6.22 -2.26 16.99
N ILE A 146 -5.69 -1.68 15.92
CA ILE A 146 -4.65 -0.67 15.97
C ILE A 146 -5.07 0.61 16.73
N ALA A 147 -6.35 0.96 16.72
CA ALA A 147 -6.88 2.10 17.47
C ALA A 147 -7.14 1.79 18.95
N CYS A 148 -7.07 0.53 19.34
CA CYS A 148 -7.37 0.05 20.71
C CYS A 148 -6.13 -0.43 21.47
N ASP A 149 -4.98 -0.59 20.80
CA ASP A 149 -3.72 -1.09 21.36
C ASP A 149 -2.59 -0.12 20.99
N ALA A 150 -2.19 0.72 21.93
CA ALA A 150 -1.16 1.73 21.74
C ALA A 150 0.19 1.11 21.37
N VAL A 151 0.57 0.00 22.02
CA VAL A 151 1.84 -0.70 21.74
C VAL A 151 1.87 -1.19 20.29
N LEU A 152 0.76 -1.74 19.80
CA LEU A 152 0.62 -2.17 18.42
C LEU A 152 0.68 -0.98 17.45
N ALA A 153 0.02 0.14 17.79
CA ALA A 153 0.03 1.35 16.98
C ALA A 153 1.44 1.93 16.85
N ASP A 154 2.17 2.02 17.96
CA ASP A 154 3.54 2.53 17.99
C ASP A 154 4.49 1.66 17.15
N ALA A 155 4.42 0.34 17.29
CA ALA A 155 5.21 -0.59 16.49
C ALA A 155 4.92 -0.43 14.98
N VAL A 156 3.64 -0.34 14.59
CA VAL A 156 3.25 -0.11 13.19
C VAL A 156 3.77 1.23 12.69
N CYS A 157 3.62 2.31 13.47
CA CYS A 157 4.08 3.64 13.10
C CYS A 157 5.60 3.71 12.94
N GLU A 158 6.35 3.06 13.82
CA GLU A 158 7.81 2.98 13.73
C GLU A 158 8.26 2.30 12.43
N LEU A 159 7.72 1.12 12.12
CA LEU A 159 8.06 0.38 10.92
C LEU A 159 7.64 1.13 9.64
N LEU A 160 6.50 1.81 9.65
CA LEU A 160 6.07 2.64 8.51
C LEU A 160 6.96 3.88 8.33
N ARG A 161 7.48 4.49 9.42
CA ARG A 161 8.46 5.58 9.36
C ARG A 161 9.78 5.12 8.72
N LYS A 162 10.21 3.88 8.97
CA LYS A 162 11.31 3.22 8.27
C LYS A 162 10.97 2.86 6.81
N ARG A 163 9.83 3.34 6.29
CA ARG A 163 9.35 3.15 4.91
C ARG A 163 9.07 1.69 4.53
N TRP A 164 8.80 0.83 5.50
CA TRP A 164 8.43 -0.56 5.25
C TRP A 164 7.04 -0.64 4.59
N SER A 165 6.86 -1.66 3.75
CA SER A 165 5.54 -1.91 3.16
C SER A 165 4.59 -2.53 4.20
N PRO A 166 3.27 -2.37 4.08
CA PRO A 166 2.31 -3.05 4.94
C PRO A 166 2.47 -4.58 4.99
N GLU A 167 2.98 -5.22 3.92
CA GLU A 167 3.32 -6.64 3.95
C GLU A 167 4.51 -6.93 4.86
N GLN A 168 5.57 -6.12 4.79
CA GLN A 168 6.74 -6.24 5.66
C GLN A 168 6.37 -5.99 7.12
N VAL A 169 5.59 -4.93 7.37
CA VAL A 169 5.09 -4.64 8.72
C VAL A 169 4.26 -5.80 9.26
N ALA A 170 3.33 -6.35 8.48
CA ALA A 170 2.49 -7.47 8.90
C ALA A 170 3.30 -8.74 9.21
N HIS A 171 4.41 -8.95 8.52
CA HIS A 171 5.34 -10.05 8.82
C HIS A 171 6.08 -9.80 10.12
N GLU A 172 6.71 -8.64 10.25
CA GLU A 172 7.51 -8.26 11.42
C GLU A 172 6.69 -8.26 12.72
N LEU A 173 5.42 -7.86 12.66
CA LEU A 173 4.53 -7.92 13.84
C LEU A 173 4.34 -9.35 14.36
N ARG A 174 4.51 -10.37 13.56
CA ARG A 174 4.41 -11.77 14.01
C ARG A 174 5.66 -12.20 14.77
N GLU A 175 6.81 -11.65 14.38
CA GLU A 175 8.09 -11.88 15.06
C GLU A 175 8.16 -11.07 16.37
N LEU A 176 7.84 -9.77 16.30
CA LEU A 176 7.85 -8.87 17.47
C LEU A 176 6.86 -9.30 18.56
N PHE A 177 5.69 -9.82 18.16
CA PHE A 177 4.65 -10.27 19.06
C PHE A 177 4.43 -11.78 18.95
N ALA A 178 5.52 -12.54 19.01
CA ALA A 178 5.46 -14.00 18.95
C ALA A 178 4.53 -14.55 20.05
N GLY A 179 3.53 -15.35 19.64
CA GLY A 179 2.51 -15.87 20.56
C GLY A 179 1.30 -14.96 20.81
N GLU A 180 1.38 -13.66 20.58
CA GLU A 180 0.32 -12.69 20.81
C GLU A 180 -0.54 -12.45 19.54
N ARG A 181 -1.31 -13.47 19.12
CA ARG A 181 -2.13 -13.40 17.88
C ARG A 181 -3.08 -12.19 17.80
N ALA A 182 -3.46 -11.61 18.93
CA ALA A 182 -4.29 -10.41 18.98
C ALA A 182 -3.61 -9.20 18.33
N ARG A 183 -2.28 -9.12 18.35
CA ARG A 183 -1.45 -8.06 17.78
C ARG A 183 -1.01 -8.33 16.32
N TRP A 184 -1.32 -9.49 15.77
CA TRP A 184 -1.03 -9.78 14.39
C TRP A 184 -2.04 -9.09 13.47
N LEU A 185 -1.56 -8.31 12.54
CA LEU A 185 -2.37 -7.64 11.54
C LEU A 185 -2.12 -8.25 10.17
N CYS A 186 -3.15 -8.25 9.32
CA CYS A 186 -2.97 -8.49 7.90
C CYS A 186 -2.58 -7.16 7.19
N PRO A 187 -1.91 -7.22 6.03
CA PRO A 187 -1.52 -6.02 5.28
C PRO A 187 -2.69 -5.08 5.00
N GLU A 188 -3.87 -5.62 4.69
CA GLU A 188 -5.08 -4.83 4.42
C GLU A 188 -5.52 -3.99 5.63
N SER A 189 -5.42 -4.55 6.86
CA SER A 189 -5.74 -3.81 8.08
C SER A 189 -4.82 -2.62 8.28
N ILE A 190 -3.54 -2.75 7.91
CA ILE A 190 -2.54 -1.67 7.97
C ILE A 190 -2.82 -0.62 6.90
N TYR A 191 -3.13 -1.05 5.65
CA TYR A 191 -3.56 -0.13 4.59
C TYR A 191 -4.78 0.68 5.01
N GLN A 192 -5.80 0.04 5.56
CA GLN A 192 -6.99 0.71 6.04
C GLN A 192 -6.69 1.69 7.17
N ALA A 193 -5.75 1.39 8.06
CA ALA A 193 -5.34 2.31 9.11
C ALA A 193 -4.63 3.55 8.55
N ILE A 194 -3.75 3.40 7.55
CA ILE A 194 -3.05 4.52 6.89
C ILE A 194 -4.03 5.50 6.22
N TYR A 195 -5.14 5.00 5.68
CA TYR A 195 -6.14 5.83 4.98
C TYR A 195 -7.31 6.26 5.86
N ASP A 196 -7.33 5.89 7.13
CA ASP A 196 -8.37 6.26 8.08
C ASP A 196 -7.99 7.57 8.79
N PRO A 197 -8.74 8.65 8.61
CA PRO A 197 -8.46 9.92 9.26
C PRO A 197 -8.62 9.87 10.79
N GLU A 198 -9.28 8.85 11.34
CA GLU A 198 -9.44 8.67 12.79
C GLU A 198 -8.24 7.95 13.44
N THR A 199 -7.32 7.43 12.64
CA THR A 199 -6.09 6.80 13.14
C THR A 199 -4.90 7.72 12.90
N ASP A 200 -4.03 7.87 13.89
CA ASP A 200 -2.78 8.62 13.77
C ASP A 200 -1.66 7.80 13.10
N VAL A 201 -2.04 6.89 12.20
CA VAL A 201 -1.11 6.05 11.46
C VAL A 201 -0.78 6.70 10.14
N SER A 202 0.38 7.33 10.05
CA SER A 202 0.85 7.97 8.81
C SER A 202 2.00 7.20 8.17
N ARG A 203 2.07 7.25 6.86
CA ARG A 203 3.18 6.74 6.06
C ARG A 203 3.79 7.88 5.25
N PRO A 204 5.13 7.98 5.16
CA PRO A 204 5.76 8.93 4.25
C PRO A 204 5.21 8.79 2.83
N ALA A 205 4.79 9.91 2.24
CA ALA A 205 4.17 9.92 0.91
C ALA A 205 5.10 9.33 -0.15
N ARG A 206 4.65 8.31 -0.87
CA ARG A 206 5.32 7.83 -2.07
C ARG A 206 5.05 8.79 -3.22
N ARG A 207 6.12 9.33 -3.82
CA ARG A 207 5.96 10.13 -5.05
C ARG A 207 5.48 9.25 -6.19
N ARG A 208 4.38 9.65 -6.86
CA ARG A 208 3.89 9.00 -8.08
C ARG A 208 4.95 9.05 -9.17
N ARG A 209 5.23 7.91 -9.80
CA ARG A 209 6.07 7.81 -11.01
C ARG A 209 5.44 8.67 -12.12
N ARG A 210 6.05 9.80 -12.49
CA ARG A 210 5.69 10.50 -13.72
C ARG A 210 6.21 9.69 -14.91
N ARG A 211 5.34 9.33 -15.86
CA ARG A 211 5.76 8.74 -17.14
C ARG A 211 6.73 9.69 -17.82
N ARG A 212 7.94 9.21 -18.12
CA ARG A 212 8.95 9.95 -18.83
C ARG A 212 8.62 9.95 -20.33
N ARG A 213 8.60 11.13 -20.99
CA ARG A 213 8.73 11.22 -22.45
C ARG A 213 10.13 10.74 -22.81
N LEU A 214 10.21 9.83 -23.77
CA LEU A 214 11.48 9.41 -24.39
C LEU A 214 12.08 10.63 -25.09
N THR A 215 13.16 11.16 -24.57
CA THR A 215 13.99 12.16 -25.24
C THR A 215 15.18 11.43 -25.85
N GLY A 216 15.36 11.65 -27.14
CA GLY A 216 16.44 11.32 -28.05
C GLY A 216 17.56 10.35 -27.66
N LEU A 217 17.91 9.51 -28.61
CA LEU A 217 19.11 8.64 -28.61
C LEU A 217 20.38 9.46 -28.37
N GLN A 218 20.93 9.37 -27.15
CA GLN A 218 22.30 9.81 -26.95
C GLN A 218 23.23 8.78 -27.63
N ARG A 219 24.06 9.22 -28.58
CA ARG A 219 25.17 8.44 -29.12
C ARG A 219 26.17 8.20 -27.99
N ARG A 220 26.14 7.02 -27.39
CA ARG A 220 27.11 6.57 -26.40
C ARG A 220 28.33 6.04 -27.15
N GLY A 221 29.53 6.52 -26.78
CA GLY A 221 30.77 5.91 -27.28
C GLY A 221 30.87 4.48 -26.77
N ARG A 222 31.42 3.60 -27.57
CA ARG A 222 31.55 2.17 -27.26
C ARG A 222 32.77 1.98 -26.35
N LEU A 223 32.58 1.27 -25.23
CA LEU A 223 33.67 0.80 -24.38
C LEU A 223 34.44 -0.30 -25.12
N THR A 224 35.76 -0.36 -24.92
CA THR A 224 36.64 -1.38 -25.53
C THR A 224 36.84 -2.54 -24.56
N ALA A 225 37.11 -3.75 -25.09
CA ALA A 225 37.46 -4.95 -24.33
C ALA A 225 36.43 -5.34 -23.24
N MET A 226 35.12 -5.13 -23.51
CA MET A 226 34.04 -5.56 -22.62
C MET A 226 33.86 -7.07 -22.69
N ARG A 227 33.73 -7.73 -21.54
CA ARG A 227 33.19 -9.09 -21.45
C ARG A 227 31.68 -9.00 -21.28
N MET A 228 30.95 -9.73 -22.10
CA MET A 228 29.48 -9.67 -22.07
C MET A 228 28.90 -10.62 -21.02
N ILE A 229 27.62 -10.39 -20.66
CA ILE A 229 26.95 -11.12 -19.59
C ILE A 229 26.82 -12.64 -19.87
N ASP A 230 26.79 -13.04 -21.12
CA ASP A 230 26.79 -14.44 -21.58
C ASP A 230 28.11 -15.17 -21.29
N GLU A 231 29.22 -14.45 -21.16
CA GLU A 231 30.50 -14.99 -20.72
C GLU A 231 30.60 -15.15 -19.18
N ARG A 232 29.60 -14.68 -18.44
CA ARG A 232 29.58 -14.75 -16.99
C ARG A 232 29.39 -16.19 -16.52
N PRO A 233 30.06 -16.64 -15.43
CA PRO A 233 29.87 -17.97 -14.87
C PRO A 233 28.40 -18.32 -14.61
N ALA A 234 28.01 -19.55 -14.93
CA ALA A 234 26.61 -20.01 -14.80
C ALA A 234 26.10 -19.90 -13.34
N GLU A 235 26.98 -20.14 -12.35
CA GLU A 235 26.70 -20.00 -10.92
C GLU A 235 26.21 -18.61 -10.51
N ALA A 236 26.58 -17.58 -11.27
CA ALA A 236 26.05 -16.24 -11.08
C ALA A 236 24.59 -16.08 -11.54
N ALA A 237 24.06 -16.99 -12.36
CA ALA A 237 22.69 -16.91 -12.88
C ALA A 237 21.66 -17.42 -11.88
N ASP A 238 21.92 -18.54 -11.20
CA ASP A 238 20.99 -19.20 -10.27
C ASP A 238 20.89 -18.52 -8.90
N ARG A 239 21.82 -17.60 -8.59
CA ARG A 239 21.87 -16.85 -7.32
C ARG A 239 22.09 -17.75 -6.10
N ALA A 240 22.64 -18.93 -6.28
CA ALA A 240 22.87 -19.88 -5.20
C ALA A 240 24.07 -19.47 -4.33
N GLN A 241 25.07 -18.84 -4.94
CA GLN A 241 26.28 -18.41 -4.26
C GLN A 241 26.33 -16.89 -4.09
N ALA A 242 26.84 -16.46 -2.94
CA ALA A 242 27.13 -15.05 -2.69
C ALA A 242 28.42 -14.61 -3.41
N GLY A 243 28.57 -13.28 -3.60
CA GLY A 243 29.75 -12.69 -4.23
C GLY A 243 29.53 -12.22 -5.66
N HIS A 244 28.32 -12.31 -6.18
CA HIS A 244 27.92 -11.82 -7.51
C HIS A 244 27.14 -10.52 -7.39
N TRP A 245 27.68 -9.42 -7.90
CA TRP A 245 27.15 -8.07 -7.72
C TRP A 245 26.51 -7.53 -9.00
N GLU A 246 25.44 -6.78 -8.85
CA GLU A 246 24.85 -5.92 -9.89
C GLU A 246 25.07 -4.47 -9.47
N GLY A 247 25.64 -3.65 -10.36
CA GLY A 247 25.90 -2.24 -10.06
C GLY A 247 25.19 -1.28 -11.02
N ASP A 248 24.94 -0.04 -10.56
CA ASP A 248 24.29 1.04 -11.34
C ASP A 248 24.53 2.39 -10.67
N LEU A 249 24.22 3.49 -11.40
CA LEU A 249 24.21 4.83 -10.86
C LEU A 249 22.79 5.39 -10.75
N ILE A 250 22.46 5.92 -9.59
CA ILE A 250 21.26 6.74 -9.39
C ILE A 250 21.62 8.19 -9.65
N MET A 251 21.19 8.74 -10.80
CA MET A 251 21.46 10.13 -11.17
C MET A 251 20.52 11.10 -10.48
N GLY A 252 21.05 12.23 -10.02
CA GLY A 252 20.35 13.37 -9.44
C GLY A 252 19.85 14.38 -10.47
N ALA A 253 19.56 15.60 -9.99
CA ALA A 253 19.06 16.70 -10.81
C ALA A 253 20.07 17.11 -11.90
N GLY A 254 19.63 17.14 -13.16
CA GLY A 254 20.48 17.52 -14.28
C GLY A 254 21.72 16.66 -14.50
N ASN A 255 21.75 15.43 -13.93
CA ASN A 255 22.91 14.53 -13.92
C ASN A 255 24.16 15.14 -13.27
N ARG A 256 24.01 16.09 -12.35
CA ARG A 256 25.14 16.77 -11.67
C ARG A 256 25.63 16.01 -10.44
N THR A 257 24.81 15.15 -9.88
CA THR A 257 25.14 14.33 -8.73
C THR A 257 24.73 12.88 -8.97
N ALA A 258 25.40 11.94 -8.33
CA ALA A 258 25.11 10.52 -8.47
C ALA A 258 25.34 9.78 -7.13
N ILE A 259 24.68 8.65 -6.97
CA ILE A 259 24.95 7.65 -5.94
C ILE A 259 25.12 6.32 -6.64
N GLY A 260 26.22 5.64 -6.39
CA GLY A 260 26.44 4.28 -6.89
C GLY A 260 25.70 3.25 -6.03
N THR A 261 25.25 2.19 -6.68
CA THR A 261 24.58 1.06 -6.02
C THR A 261 25.29 -0.23 -6.40
N LEU A 262 25.64 -1.03 -5.42
CA LEU A 262 26.08 -2.41 -5.60
C LEU A 262 25.10 -3.31 -4.85
N VAL A 263 24.44 -4.21 -5.57
CA VAL A 263 23.47 -5.16 -5.00
C VAL A 263 24.02 -6.58 -5.17
N GLU A 264 24.25 -7.25 -4.05
CA GLU A 264 24.61 -8.66 -4.06
C GLU A 264 23.38 -9.50 -4.49
N ARG A 265 23.56 -10.43 -5.41
CA ARG A 265 22.47 -11.09 -6.14
C ARG A 265 21.72 -12.14 -5.32
N SER A 266 22.39 -12.89 -4.48
CA SER A 266 21.79 -13.96 -3.67
C SER A 266 21.11 -13.39 -2.42
N THR A 267 21.80 -12.58 -1.65
CA THR A 267 21.36 -12.01 -0.37
C THR A 267 20.54 -10.72 -0.51
N ARG A 268 20.60 -10.06 -1.68
CA ARG A 268 20.04 -8.70 -1.93
C ARG A 268 20.66 -7.63 -1.07
N PHE A 269 21.85 -7.89 -0.50
CA PHE A 269 22.59 -6.91 0.27
C PHE A 269 22.99 -5.71 -0.60
N LEU A 270 22.85 -4.53 -0.06
CA LEU A 270 23.07 -3.26 -0.76
C LEU A 270 24.27 -2.54 -0.16
N ILE A 271 25.22 -2.15 -1.01
CA ILE A 271 26.23 -1.15 -0.72
C ILE A 271 25.90 0.09 -1.54
N LEU A 272 25.93 1.26 -0.92
CA LEU A 272 25.80 2.56 -1.57
C LEU A 272 27.17 3.24 -1.62
N LEU A 273 27.50 3.79 -2.79
CA LEU A 273 28.74 4.49 -3.04
C LEU A 273 28.47 6.00 -3.12
N ALA A 274 29.21 6.76 -2.32
CA ALA A 274 29.16 8.23 -2.32
C ALA A 274 30.18 8.79 -3.31
N PHE A 275 29.83 9.88 -3.98
CA PHE A 275 30.71 10.66 -4.85
C PHE A 275 30.70 12.13 -4.37
N PRO A 276 31.44 12.47 -3.31
CA PRO A 276 31.36 13.81 -2.69
C PRO A 276 31.84 14.93 -3.62
N ASP A 277 32.87 14.68 -4.43
CA ASP A 277 33.58 15.70 -5.20
C ASP A 277 33.45 15.57 -6.73
N ALA A 278 32.78 14.52 -7.21
CA ALA A 278 32.71 14.24 -8.64
C ALA A 278 31.38 13.61 -9.06
N VAL A 279 30.90 14.04 -10.20
CA VAL A 279 29.71 13.49 -10.83
C VAL A 279 30.05 12.17 -11.51
N GLY A 280 30.13 11.08 -10.77
CA GLY A 280 30.25 9.74 -11.36
C GLY A 280 31.29 9.64 -12.51
N SER A 281 32.45 10.32 -12.37
CA SER A 281 33.54 10.17 -13.35
C SER A 281 34.04 8.72 -13.31
N ALA A 282 34.63 8.24 -14.38
CA ALA A 282 35.13 6.86 -14.44
C ALA A 282 36.15 6.58 -13.33
N GLU A 283 36.95 7.55 -12.98
CA GLU A 283 37.96 7.48 -11.91
C GLU A 283 37.29 7.36 -10.53
N ALA A 284 36.29 8.23 -10.25
CA ALA A 284 35.58 8.22 -8.98
C ALA A 284 34.77 6.92 -8.81
N VAL A 285 34.13 6.43 -9.88
CA VAL A 285 33.38 5.16 -9.87
C VAL A 285 34.33 3.98 -9.64
N ARG A 286 35.47 3.94 -10.35
CA ARG A 286 36.53 2.93 -10.13
C ARG A 286 36.98 2.92 -8.67
N GLU A 287 37.35 4.07 -8.13
CA GLU A 287 37.86 4.23 -6.77
C GLU A 287 36.82 3.72 -5.75
N ALA A 288 35.58 4.19 -5.86
CA ALA A 288 34.52 3.84 -4.93
C ALA A 288 34.18 2.34 -4.98
N ILE A 289 34.12 1.74 -6.19
CA ILE A 289 33.85 0.30 -6.34
C ILE A 289 35.02 -0.51 -5.76
N SER A 290 36.27 -0.17 -6.12
CA SER A 290 37.43 -0.88 -5.62
C SER A 290 37.50 -0.83 -4.10
N THR A 291 37.40 0.35 -3.51
CA THR A 291 37.37 0.52 -2.04
C THR A 291 36.27 -0.29 -1.35
N ALA A 292 35.07 -0.35 -1.96
CA ALA A 292 33.97 -1.08 -1.37
C ALA A 292 34.13 -2.60 -1.44
N LEU A 293 34.61 -3.12 -2.58
CA LEU A 293 34.79 -4.56 -2.78
C LEU A 293 36.04 -5.10 -2.10
N GLU A 294 37.16 -4.37 -2.06
CA GLU A 294 38.40 -4.79 -1.39
C GLU A 294 38.22 -5.05 0.11
N ARG A 295 37.23 -4.41 0.74
CA ARG A 295 36.86 -4.65 2.15
C ARG A 295 36.17 -5.99 2.39
N LEU A 296 35.74 -6.67 1.33
CA LEU A 296 35.06 -7.94 1.41
C LEU A 296 36.04 -9.11 1.28
N PRO A 297 35.77 -10.27 1.88
CA PRO A 297 36.50 -11.50 1.63
C PRO A 297 36.50 -11.82 0.13
N GLU A 298 37.58 -12.49 -0.34
CA GLU A 298 37.73 -12.86 -1.75
C GLU A 298 36.55 -13.66 -2.30
N GLY A 299 36.01 -14.59 -1.51
CA GLY A 299 34.85 -15.39 -1.87
C GLY A 299 33.58 -14.58 -2.12
N LEU A 300 33.49 -13.32 -1.65
CA LEU A 300 32.33 -12.41 -1.83
C LEU A 300 32.56 -11.32 -2.89
N ARG A 301 33.64 -11.37 -3.66
CA ARG A 301 33.96 -10.43 -4.76
C ARG A 301 34.23 -11.15 -6.07
N ARG A 302 33.31 -12.05 -6.48
CA ARG A 302 33.48 -12.93 -7.63
C ARG A 302 33.22 -12.25 -8.97
N THR A 303 32.07 -11.61 -9.10
CA THR A 303 31.71 -10.90 -10.35
C THR A 303 30.96 -9.60 -10.06
N LEU A 304 31.16 -8.63 -10.95
CA LEU A 304 30.40 -7.38 -11.02
C LEU A 304 29.72 -7.27 -12.39
N THR A 305 28.42 -7.09 -12.42
CA THR A 305 27.65 -6.86 -13.65
C THR A 305 27.18 -5.40 -13.70
N TRP A 306 27.47 -4.71 -14.82
CA TRP A 306 27.14 -3.29 -15.04
C TRP A 306 26.44 -3.09 -16.39
N ASP A 307 25.89 -1.91 -16.63
CA ASP A 307 25.46 -1.56 -17.99
C ASP A 307 26.66 -1.04 -18.80
N GLN A 308 26.40 -0.74 -20.10
CA GLN A 308 27.44 -0.23 -20.99
C GLN A 308 27.64 1.29 -20.83
N GLY A 309 27.53 1.80 -19.59
CA GLY A 309 27.73 3.21 -19.27
C GLY A 309 29.20 3.61 -19.27
N LYS A 310 29.50 4.83 -19.73
CA LYS A 310 30.87 5.38 -19.75
C LYS A 310 31.47 5.54 -18.36
N GLU A 311 30.68 5.59 -17.34
CA GLU A 311 31.07 5.69 -15.95
C GLU A 311 31.90 4.49 -15.49
N LEU A 312 31.80 3.33 -16.17
CA LEU A 312 32.66 2.17 -15.93
C LEU A 312 33.74 1.97 -17.00
N ALA A 313 34.21 3.03 -17.63
CA ALA A 313 35.28 2.94 -18.64
C ALA A 313 36.59 2.32 -18.12
N LEU A 314 36.84 2.45 -16.83
CA LEU A 314 38.02 1.88 -16.15
C LEU A 314 37.76 0.48 -15.57
N HIS A 315 36.84 -0.29 -16.16
CA HIS A 315 36.44 -1.63 -15.67
C HIS A 315 37.60 -2.63 -15.53
N GLN A 316 38.61 -2.56 -16.40
CA GLN A 316 39.77 -3.40 -16.30
C GLN A 316 40.59 -3.12 -15.03
N GLN A 317 40.71 -1.84 -14.65
CA GLN A 317 41.35 -1.45 -13.40
C GLN A 317 40.55 -1.91 -12.16
N VAL A 318 39.20 -1.83 -12.24
CA VAL A 318 38.34 -2.41 -11.20
C VAL A 318 38.58 -3.91 -11.06
N ALA A 319 38.59 -4.65 -12.18
CA ALA A 319 38.83 -6.09 -12.18
C ALA A 319 40.19 -6.43 -11.57
N THR A 320 41.27 -5.69 -11.93
CA THR A 320 42.60 -5.90 -11.40
C THR A 320 42.69 -5.60 -9.90
N ALA A 321 42.12 -4.50 -9.42
CA ALA A 321 42.16 -4.10 -8.04
C ALA A 321 41.36 -5.06 -7.13
N THR A 322 40.16 -5.46 -7.58
CA THR A 322 39.27 -6.25 -6.74
C THR A 322 39.37 -7.76 -6.93
N GLY A 323 39.97 -8.24 -8.00
CA GLY A 323 39.97 -9.64 -8.43
C GLY A 323 38.60 -10.09 -9.00
N ALA A 324 37.60 -9.22 -9.06
CA ALA A 324 36.25 -9.56 -9.54
C ALA A 324 36.17 -9.55 -11.08
N GLY A 325 35.54 -10.55 -11.65
CA GLY A 325 35.23 -10.54 -13.09
C GLY A 325 34.18 -9.47 -13.42
N VAL A 326 34.47 -8.51 -14.29
CA VAL A 326 33.51 -7.45 -14.70
C VAL A 326 32.83 -7.84 -15.99
N PHE A 327 31.49 -7.81 -15.99
CA PHE A 327 30.64 -8.20 -17.12
C PHE A 327 29.63 -7.10 -17.46
N PHE A 328 29.28 -6.96 -18.74
CA PHE A 328 28.36 -5.94 -19.21
C PHE A 328 27.05 -6.54 -19.74
N CYS A 329 25.96 -5.93 -19.35
CA CYS A 329 24.64 -6.28 -19.90
C CYS A 329 24.53 -5.85 -21.36
N GLU A 330 23.68 -6.54 -22.10
CA GLU A 330 23.28 -6.10 -23.43
C GLU A 330 22.55 -4.75 -23.38
N ALA A 331 22.73 -3.98 -24.46
CA ALA A 331 22.04 -2.70 -24.59
C ALA A 331 20.51 -2.91 -24.57
N HIS A 332 19.81 -2.08 -23.82
CA HIS A 332 18.35 -2.14 -23.71
C HIS A 332 17.79 -3.39 -23.00
N SER A 333 18.59 -4.14 -22.26
CA SER A 333 18.21 -5.36 -21.55
C SER A 333 18.15 -5.18 -20.01
N PRO A 334 17.24 -4.33 -19.46
CA PRO A 334 17.18 -4.05 -18.03
C PRO A 334 16.87 -5.28 -17.17
N TRP A 335 16.19 -6.31 -17.73
CA TRP A 335 15.91 -7.57 -17.02
C TRP A 335 17.17 -8.34 -16.61
N GLN A 336 18.29 -8.11 -17.27
CA GLN A 336 19.58 -8.74 -16.93
C GLN A 336 20.14 -8.23 -15.59
N ARG A 337 19.67 -7.07 -15.10
CA ARG A 337 19.99 -6.47 -13.79
C ARG A 337 18.75 -6.25 -12.92
N GLY A 338 17.85 -7.20 -12.91
CA GLY A 338 16.56 -7.08 -12.22
C GLY A 338 16.67 -6.85 -10.71
N SER A 339 17.77 -7.29 -10.06
CA SER A 339 17.99 -7.04 -8.63
C SER A 339 18.26 -5.57 -8.38
N ASN A 340 19.10 -4.96 -9.19
CA ASN A 340 19.47 -3.55 -9.07
C ASN A 340 18.31 -2.63 -9.50
N GLU A 341 17.62 -2.93 -10.58
CA GLU A 341 16.45 -2.13 -10.99
C GLU A 341 15.38 -2.06 -9.90
N ASN A 342 15.07 -3.20 -9.27
CA ASN A 342 14.13 -3.24 -8.15
C ASN A 342 14.64 -2.42 -6.95
N MET A 343 15.93 -2.57 -6.59
CA MET A 343 16.56 -1.84 -5.51
C MET A 343 16.54 -0.33 -5.75
N ASN A 344 16.91 0.10 -6.96
CA ASN A 344 16.87 1.49 -7.37
C ASN A 344 15.45 2.07 -7.29
N GLY A 345 14.43 1.24 -7.62
CA GLY A 345 13.03 1.61 -7.45
C GLY A 345 12.65 1.94 -6.00
N LEU A 346 13.18 1.19 -5.03
CA LEU A 346 12.98 1.42 -3.59
C LEU A 346 13.81 2.61 -3.08
N LEU A 347 15.04 2.74 -3.55
CA LEU A 347 15.92 3.86 -3.19
C LEU A 347 15.37 5.21 -3.63
N ARG A 348 14.51 5.26 -4.64
CA ARG A 348 13.84 6.50 -5.08
C ARG A 348 12.82 7.05 -4.05
N ASP A 349 12.47 6.30 -3.04
CA ASP A 349 11.72 6.80 -1.89
C ASP A 349 12.62 7.67 -0.97
N TYR A 350 13.95 7.42 -0.94
CA TYR A 350 14.95 8.20 -0.21
C TYR A 350 15.59 9.27 -1.09
N PHE A 351 15.90 8.92 -2.31
CA PHE A 351 16.59 9.73 -3.30
C PHE A 351 15.67 10.03 -4.50
N PRO A 352 14.73 10.98 -4.37
CA PRO A 352 13.75 11.26 -5.43
C PRO A 352 14.42 11.75 -6.72
N LYS A 353 13.83 11.38 -7.88
CA LYS A 353 14.30 11.89 -9.18
C LYS A 353 14.17 13.41 -9.26
N GLY A 354 15.20 14.05 -9.80
CA GLY A 354 15.21 15.51 -10.00
C GLY A 354 15.52 16.30 -8.72
N THR A 355 15.97 15.63 -7.65
CA THR A 355 16.57 16.28 -6.48
C THR A 355 18.09 16.20 -6.55
N ASP A 356 18.75 17.08 -5.86
CA ASP A 356 20.18 16.99 -5.64
C ASP A 356 20.47 15.79 -4.73
N LEU A 357 21.50 15.01 -5.07
CA LEU A 357 21.94 13.82 -4.33
C LEU A 357 23.25 14.07 -3.58
N MET A 358 23.58 15.32 -3.28
CA MET A 358 24.68 15.67 -2.36
C MET A 358 24.30 15.23 -0.95
N HIS A 359 24.73 14.03 -0.59
CA HIS A 359 24.53 13.44 0.73
C HIS A 359 25.88 13.09 1.33
N THR A 360 25.99 13.19 2.65
CA THR A 360 27.18 12.76 3.35
C THR A 360 27.32 11.23 3.26
N VAL A 361 28.53 10.74 3.38
CA VAL A 361 28.81 9.28 3.46
C VAL A 361 27.97 8.65 4.56
N GLN A 362 27.80 9.34 5.69
CA GLN A 362 26.99 8.87 6.82
C GLN A 362 25.51 8.73 6.47
N ASP A 363 24.91 9.70 5.74
CA ASP A 363 23.51 9.62 5.30
C ASP A 363 23.28 8.43 4.37
N ILE A 364 24.20 8.23 3.43
CA ILE A 364 24.14 7.12 2.46
C ILE A 364 24.29 5.77 3.17
N THR A 365 25.23 5.66 4.11
CA THR A 365 25.44 4.45 4.91
C THR A 365 24.21 4.13 5.76
N ARG A 366 23.57 5.14 6.39
CA ARG A 366 22.34 4.96 7.14
C ARG A 366 21.20 4.42 6.25
N VAL A 367 21.03 4.96 5.05
CA VAL A 367 20.02 4.47 4.10
C VAL A 367 20.30 3.02 3.67
N ALA A 368 21.58 2.68 3.40
CA ALA A 368 21.96 1.32 3.07
C ALA A 368 21.63 0.34 4.22
N ALA A 369 21.96 0.71 5.46
CA ALA A 369 21.62 -0.08 6.65
C ALA A 369 20.11 -0.28 6.79
N GLU A 370 19.31 0.80 6.71
CA GLU A 370 17.84 0.70 6.73
C GLU A 370 17.29 -0.22 5.64
N MET A 371 17.87 -0.22 4.45
CA MET A 371 17.46 -1.07 3.33
C MET A 371 17.85 -2.54 3.54
N ASN A 372 18.98 -2.80 4.17
CA ASN A 372 19.49 -4.14 4.46
C ASN A 372 18.76 -4.79 5.64
N GLU A 373 18.21 -4.00 6.57
CA GLU A 373 17.38 -4.46 7.68
C GLU A 373 15.94 -4.85 7.27
N ARG A 374 15.50 -4.51 6.05
CA ARG A 374 14.14 -4.82 5.61
C ARG A 374 13.99 -6.29 5.24
N PRO A 375 13.04 -7.03 5.84
CA PRO A 375 12.73 -8.39 5.42
C PRO A 375 12.27 -8.42 3.95
N ARG A 376 12.77 -9.40 3.19
CA ARG A 376 12.44 -9.54 1.77
C ARG A 376 11.62 -10.79 1.52
N LYS A 377 10.44 -10.63 0.96
CA LYS A 377 9.57 -11.77 0.61
C LYS A 377 10.27 -12.78 -0.32
N THR A 378 11.10 -12.29 -1.24
CA THR A 378 11.90 -13.11 -2.16
C THR A 378 13.02 -13.91 -1.48
N LEU A 379 13.34 -13.57 -0.24
CA LEU A 379 14.32 -14.27 0.61
C LEU A 379 13.62 -15.05 1.73
N GLY A 380 12.37 -15.44 1.56
CA GLY A 380 11.61 -16.10 2.62
C GLY A 380 11.41 -15.22 3.87
N TRP A 381 11.36 -13.91 3.69
CA TRP A 381 11.26 -12.88 4.73
C TRP A 381 12.54 -12.66 5.56
N GLN A 382 13.65 -13.27 5.19
CA GLN A 382 14.94 -12.98 5.81
C GLN A 382 15.42 -11.57 5.45
N ARG A 383 16.28 -11.02 6.29
CA ARG A 383 16.90 -9.71 6.10
C ARG A 383 18.18 -9.86 5.27
N PRO A 384 18.41 -8.98 4.28
CA PRO A 384 19.68 -8.97 3.55
C PRO A 384 20.92 -8.91 4.44
N ALA A 385 20.88 -8.12 5.53
CA ALA A 385 21.98 -7.99 6.48
C ALA A 385 22.36 -9.34 7.12
N ASP A 386 21.35 -10.11 7.59
CA ASP A 386 21.57 -11.39 8.25
C ASP A 386 22.18 -12.42 7.28
N LEU A 387 21.61 -12.51 6.07
CA LEU A 387 22.09 -13.41 5.02
C LEU A 387 23.52 -13.08 4.58
N PHE A 388 23.82 -11.79 4.44
CA PHE A 388 25.15 -11.35 4.03
C PHE A 388 26.19 -11.57 5.13
N SER A 389 25.83 -11.33 6.40
CA SER A 389 26.67 -11.64 7.55
C SER A 389 26.98 -13.15 7.64
N ALA A 390 25.97 -13.99 7.40
CA ALA A 390 26.17 -15.44 7.32
C ALA A 390 27.12 -15.83 6.15
N ALA A 391 26.98 -15.17 5.01
CA ALA A 391 27.86 -15.39 3.87
C ALA A 391 29.32 -14.97 4.15
N ILE A 392 29.53 -13.87 4.89
CA ILE A 392 30.89 -13.46 5.35
C ILE A 392 31.47 -14.51 6.27
N ALA A 393 30.69 -15.03 7.22
CA ALA A 393 31.15 -16.03 8.17
C ALA A 393 31.47 -17.40 7.53
N ALA A 394 30.94 -17.67 6.34
CA ALA A 394 31.17 -18.89 5.58
C ALA A 394 32.40 -18.83 4.62
N CYS A 395 33.00 -17.63 4.46
CA CYS A 395 34.23 -17.41 3.67
C CYS A 395 35.47 -17.56 4.50
#